data_38f066a6a48d17720987a2493537c4c2
#
_entry.id   38f066a6a48d17720987a2493537c4c2
#
_cell.length_a   1.000
_cell.length_b   1.000
_cell.length_c   1.000
_cell.angle_alpha   90.00
_cell.angle_beta   90.00
_cell.angle_gamma   90.00
#
_symmetry.space_group_name_H-M   'P 1'
#
loop_
_entity.id
_entity.type
_entity.pdbx_description
1 polymer ?
#
loop_
_entity_poly.entity_id
_entity_poly.type
_entity_poly.pdbx_seq_one_letter_code
_entity_poly.pdbx_strand_id
1 'polypeptide(L)'
;MGLKCCHADPKRDPVHKASLKAGWNRHQRIIDRLAPKVQRLSMRWFRGVSQQITDESIRMAIETGDPAAVVGVFEGLPKPAPPLPGERPTVAKGYAEAVALEQMIAAALMQDIIEAAMAAGEDAWDSLPDLGVKLVGSFNVDNPYVAPAAQERVGWLIQEVRNGTNLGLQEAVAGAIQGAYQQRMGVRGAAKAIRKMVGLRPDQVNAVNKIAGRLSAQGLSGEKLASRIARESAKRLRYRADMIAKTEMARAVSSGRYDSYREARDRG
;
A
#
# COMPACT_ATOMS: atom_id res chain seq x y z
N MET A 1 -25.22 16.14 -42.33
CA MET A 1 -26.03 16.54 -41.15
C MET A 1 -25.13 16.45 -39.92
N GLY A 2 -24.71 17.63 -39.40
CA GLY A 2 -23.81 17.69 -38.26
C GLY A 2 -24.58 17.49 -36.95
N LEU A 3 -24.24 16.44 -36.19
CA LEU A 3 -24.69 16.26 -34.81
C LEU A 3 -24.04 17.37 -33.97
N LYS A 4 -24.81 18.39 -33.61
CA LYS A 4 -24.43 19.32 -32.55
C LYS A 4 -24.40 18.56 -31.23
N CYS A 5 -23.22 18.20 -30.77
CA CYS A 5 -23.03 17.80 -29.38
C CYS A 5 -23.45 18.97 -28.49
N CYS A 6 -24.60 18.83 -27.84
CA CYS A 6 -25.02 19.75 -26.77
C CYS A 6 -24.05 19.58 -25.61
N HIS A 7 -22.95 20.33 -25.60
CA HIS A 7 -22.15 20.52 -24.40
C HIS A 7 -22.99 21.35 -23.41
N ALA A 8 -23.78 20.65 -22.58
CA ALA A 8 -24.35 21.28 -21.40
C ALA A 8 -23.17 21.76 -20.55
N ASP A 9 -23.08 23.07 -20.34
CA ASP A 9 -22.03 23.65 -19.48
C ASP A 9 -22.26 23.16 -18.05
N PRO A 10 -21.34 22.29 -17.51
CA PRO A 10 -21.53 21.68 -16.20
C PRO A 10 -21.54 22.72 -15.06
N LYS A 11 -21.21 23.97 -15.36
CA LYS A 11 -21.28 25.09 -14.40
C LYS A 11 -22.70 25.63 -14.20
N ARG A 12 -23.65 25.30 -15.07
CA ARG A 12 -25.00 25.92 -15.09
C ARG A 12 -26.11 25.02 -14.53
N ASP A 13 -25.90 23.70 -14.40
CA ASP A 13 -26.94 22.80 -13.95
C ASP A 13 -26.76 22.42 -12.45
N PRO A 14 -27.58 22.96 -11.54
CA PRO A 14 -27.51 22.63 -10.12
C PRO A 14 -27.90 21.19 -9.82
N VAL A 15 -28.74 20.55 -10.62
CA VAL A 15 -29.14 19.14 -10.46
C VAL A 15 -27.97 18.24 -10.79
N HIS A 16 -27.23 18.53 -11.85
CA HIS A 16 -26.04 17.77 -12.22
C HIS A 16 -24.95 17.87 -11.13
N LYS A 17 -24.73 19.08 -10.57
CA LYS A 17 -23.80 19.28 -9.45
C LYS A 17 -24.22 18.50 -8.19
N ALA A 18 -25.50 18.48 -7.88
CA ALA A 18 -26.02 17.75 -6.72
C ALA A 18 -25.83 16.22 -6.89
N SER A 19 -26.11 15.71 -8.09
CA SER A 19 -25.90 14.29 -8.44
C SER A 19 -24.44 13.89 -8.36
N LEU A 20 -23.52 14.68 -8.92
CA LEU A 20 -22.06 14.42 -8.83
C LEU A 20 -21.58 14.43 -7.38
N LYS A 21 -22.05 15.38 -6.56
CA LYS A 21 -21.70 15.46 -5.14
C LYS A 21 -22.23 14.26 -4.35
N ALA A 22 -23.44 13.81 -4.64
CA ALA A 22 -24.03 12.62 -4.01
C ALA A 22 -23.25 11.35 -4.35
N GLY A 23 -22.87 11.15 -5.62
CA GLY A 23 -22.01 10.06 -6.07
C GLY A 23 -20.65 10.10 -5.40
N TRP A 24 -19.99 11.27 -5.36
CA TRP A 24 -18.72 11.45 -4.64
C TRP A 24 -18.81 11.07 -3.16
N ASN A 25 -19.86 11.48 -2.47
CA ASN A 25 -20.07 11.18 -1.07
C ASN A 25 -20.27 9.67 -0.83
N ARG A 26 -20.95 8.94 -1.74
CA ARG A 26 -21.09 7.48 -1.67
C ARG A 26 -19.73 6.79 -1.81
N HIS A 27 -18.94 7.17 -2.82
CA HIS A 27 -17.60 6.62 -3.03
C HIS A 27 -16.67 6.89 -1.85
N GLN A 28 -16.71 8.11 -1.30
CA GLN A 28 -15.92 8.45 -0.13
C GLN A 28 -16.27 7.56 1.08
N ARG A 29 -17.55 7.21 1.28
CA ARG A 29 -17.97 6.28 2.33
C ARG A 29 -17.39 4.87 2.15
N ILE A 30 -17.31 4.37 0.91
CA ILE A 30 -16.67 3.08 0.61
C ILE A 30 -15.19 3.15 1.01
N ILE A 31 -14.49 4.20 0.57
CA ILE A 31 -13.08 4.42 0.90
C ILE A 31 -12.87 4.51 2.41
N ASP A 32 -13.66 5.32 3.10
CA ASP A 32 -13.56 5.55 4.55
C ASP A 32 -13.83 4.27 5.36
N ARG A 33 -14.68 3.37 4.85
CA ARG A 33 -14.97 2.08 5.47
C ARG A 33 -13.84 1.07 5.28
N LEU A 34 -13.26 0.98 4.09
CA LEU A 34 -12.30 -0.06 3.71
C LEU A 34 -10.84 0.34 3.90
N ALA A 35 -10.49 1.61 3.71
CA ALA A 35 -9.10 2.07 3.87
C ALA A 35 -8.49 1.72 5.24
N PRO A 36 -9.20 1.80 6.38
CA PRO A 36 -8.63 1.37 7.67
C PRO A 36 -8.28 -0.12 7.75
N LYS A 37 -8.98 -0.99 6.99
CA LYS A 37 -8.63 -2.42 6.91
C LYS A 37 -7.30 -2.59 6.18
N VAL A 38 -7.18 -2.00 5.00
CA VAL A 38 -5.95 -2.02 4.17
C VAL A 38 -4.76 -1.39 4.90
N GLN A 39 -4.97 -0.29 5.62
CA GLN A 39 -3.95 0.33 6.46
C GLN A 39 -3.42 -0.65 7.52
N ARG A 40 -4.31 -1.36 8.23
CA ARG A 40 -3.90 -2.37 9.22
C ARG A 40 -3.13 -3.52 8.59
N LEU A 41 -3.54 -4.00 7.40
CA LEU A 41 -2.82 -5.04 6.66
C LEU A 41 -1.42 -4.57 6.26
N SER A 42 -1.28 -3.37 5.72
CA SER A 42 0.02 -2.77 5.38
C SER A 42 0.94 -2.65 6.60
N MET A 43 0.40 -2.18 7.73
CA MET A 43 1.15 -2.09 8.99
C MET A 43 1.56 -3.46 9.54
N ARG A 44 0.71 -4.48 9.38
CA ARG A 44 1.03 -5.86 9.75
C ARG A 44 2.17 -6.42 8.89
N TRP A 45 2.12 -6.15 7.60
CA TRP A 45 3.17 -6.54 6.67
C TRP A 45 4.52 -5.90 7.04
N PHE A 46 4.57 -4.58 7.18
CA PHE A 46 5.81 -3.90 7.59
C PHE A 46 6.37 -4.42 8.90
N ARG A 47 5.51 -4.75 9.87
CA ARG A 47 5.93 -5.37 11.14
C ARG A 47 6.50 -6.77 10.92
N GLY A 48 5.85 -7.62 10.13
CA GLY A 48 6.32 -8.96 9.81
C GLY A 48 7.68 -8.93 9.12
N VAL A 49 7.84 -8.07 8.11
CA VAL A 49 9.14 -7.85 7.45
C VAL A 49 10.20 -7.38 8.45
N SER A 50 9.87 -6.45 9.33
CA SER A 50 10.79 -5.97 10.38
C SER A 50 11.26 -7.07 11.34
N GLN A 51 10.45 -8.08 11.60
CA GLN A 51 10.79 -9.21 12.46
C GLN A 51 11.79 -10.19 11.84
N GLN A 52 11.89 -10.21 10.49
CA GLN A 52 12.87 -11.04 9.79
C GLN A 52 14.30 -10.50 9.87
N ILE A 53 14.46 -9.22 10.23
CA ILE A 53 15.77 -8.59 10.37
C ILE A 53 16.35 -8.92 11.75
N THR A 54 17.42 -9.72 11.79
CA THR A 54 18.09 -10.14 13.02
C THR A 54 19.12 -9.11 13.49
N ASP A 55 19.46 -9.11 14.78
CA ASP A 55 20.55 -8.29 15.30
C ASP A 55 21.89 -8.68 14.66
N GLU A 56 22.05 -9.95 14.32
CA GLU A 56 23.24 -10.49 13.68
C GLU A 56 23.42 -9.93 12.27
N SER A 57 22.36 -9.94 11.43
CA SER A 57 22.43 -9.37 10.07
C SER A 57 22.76 -7.88 10.12
N ILE A 58 22.23 -7.14 11.08
CA ILE A 58 22.52 -5.73 11.27
C ILE A 58 23.98 -5.52 11.73
N ARG A 59 24.44 -6.35 12.68
CA ARG A 59 25.85 -6.30 13.14
C ARG A 59 26.79 -6.54 11.98
N MET A 60 26.55 -7.58 11.19
CA MET A 60 27.34 -7.92 10.02
C MET A 60 27.38 -6.77 9.01
N ALA A 61 26.22 -6.15 8.70
CA ALA A 61 26.17 -5.01 7.80
C ALA A 61 26.96 -3.81 8.32
N ILE A 62 26.96 -3.55 9.63
CA ILE A 62 27.74 -2.46 10.25
C ILE A 62 29.23 -2.78 10.20
N GLU A 63 29.64 -4.03 10.50
CA GLU A 63 31.05 -4.45 10.53
C GLU A 63 31.67 -4.48 9.12
N THR A 64 30.91 -4.94 8.11
CA THR A 64 31.38 -5.03 6.72
C THR A 64 31.18 -3.74 5.93
N GLY A 65 30.34 -2.83 6.41
CA GLY A 65 29.91 -1.64 5.66
C GLY A 65 28.99 -1.98 4.48
N ASP A 66 28.51 -3.23 4.39
CA ASP A 66 27.67 -3.72 3.29
C ASP A 66 26.20 -3.88 3.72
N PRO A 67 25.27 -3.09 3.17
CA PRO A 67 23.85 -3.23 3.44
C PRO A 67 23.24 -4.55 2.93
N ALA A 68 23.91 -5.27 2.02
CA ALA A 68 23.41 -6.53 1.44
C ALA A 68 23.18 -7.60 2.52
N ALA A 69 23.94 -7.61 3.60
CA ALA A 69 23.75 -8.51 4.73
C ALA A 69 22.35 -8.40 5.39
N VAL A 70 21.68 -7.24 5.26
CA VAL A 70 20.32 -7.03 5.76
C VAL A 70 19.31 -7.14 4.62
N VAL A 71 19.62 -6.63 3.43
CA VAL A 71 18.72 -6.56 2.28
C VAL A 71 18.56 -7.93 1.61
N GLY A 72 19.62 -8.75 1.58
CA GLY A 72 19.61 -10.10 0.99
C GLY A 72 18.57 -11.05 1.58
N VAL A 73 18.08 -10.76 2.79
CA VAL A 73 16.94 -11.47 3.40
C VAL A 73 15.67 -11.36 2.54
N PHE A 74 15.55 -10.33 1.69
CA PHE A 74 14.35 -10.07 0.86
C PHE A 74 14.56 -10.34 -0.63
N GLU A 75 15.81 -10.39 -1.12
CA GLU A 75 16.10 -10.57 -2.54
C GLU A 75 15.80 -11.99 -3.05
N GLY A 76 15.84 -12.98 -2.16
CA GLY A 76 15.52 -14.37 -2.47
C GLY A 76 14.03 -14.73 -2.44
N LEU A 77 13.13 -13.81 -2.11
CA LEU A 77 11.70 -14.12 -2.05
C LEU A 77 11.14 -14.31 -3.47
N PRO A 78 10.50 -15.46 -3.78
CA PRO A 78 9.86 -15.66 -5.07
C PRO A 78 8.82 -14.56 -5.30
N LYS A 79 8.63 -14.17 -6.58
CA LYS A 79 7.50 -13.31 -6.92
C LYS A 79 6.22 -14.01 -6.46
N PRO A 80 5.40 -13.38 -5.61
CA PRO A 80 4.17 -14.02 -5.19
C PRO A 80 3.32 -14.26 -6.43
N ALA A 81 3.00 -15.53 -6.69
CA ALA A 81 1.88 -15.83 -7.55
C ALA A 81 0.64 -15.28 -6.83
N PRO A 82 -0.23 -14.52 -7.51
CA PRO A 82 -1.46 -14.09 -6.89
C PRO A 82 -2.25 -15.35 -6.51
N PRO A 83 -2.74 -15.44 -5.24
CA PRO A 83 -3.53 -16.58 -4.82
C PRO A 83 -4.82 -16.65 -5.66
N LEU A 84 -5.16 -17.85 -6.10
CA LEU A 84 -6.47 -18.08 -6.72
C LEU A 84 -7.56 -17.88 -5.67
N PRO A 85 -8.75 -17.36 -6.05
CA PRO A 85 -9.88 -17.23 -5.14
C PRO A 85 -10.18 -18.56 -4.47
N GLY A 86 -10.10 -18.62 -3.12
CA GLY A 86 -10.42 -19.83 -2.34
C GLY A 86 -9.23 -20.70 -1.90
N GLU A 87 -8.01 -20.46 -2.37
CA GLU A 87 -6.83 -21.22 -1.91
C GLU A 87 -6.35 -20.76 -0.53
N ARG A 88 -6.13 -21.73 0.37
CA ARG A 88 -5.46 -21.52 1.66
C ARG A 88 -3.96 -21.79 1.52
N PRO A 89 -3.07 -20.88 1.92
CA PRO A 89 -1.63 -21.09 1.82
C PRO A 89 -1.14 -22.18 2.79
N THR A 90 -0.39 -23.15 2.27
CA THR A 90 0.33 -24.16 3.05
C THR A 90 1.77 -23.70 3.34
N VAL A 91 2.26 -23.87 4.56
CA VAL A 91 3.46 -23.19 5.09
C VAL A 91 4.58 -24.17 5.47
N ALA A 92 5.84 -23.83 5.13
CA ALA A 92 7.07 -24.40 5.66
C ALA A 92 7.89 -23.34 6.42
N LYS A 93 8.54 -23.69 7.56
CA LYS A 93 9.11 -22.75 8.56
C LYS A 93 10.24 -21.82 8.04
N GLY A 94 10.29 -20.61 8.56
CA GLY A 94 11.34 -19.60 8.37
C GLY A 94 11.10 -18.70 7.17
N TYR A 95 11.72 -18.98 6.04
CA TYR A 95 11.50 -18.30 4.73
C TYR A 95 10.03 -18.30 4.31
N ALA A 96 9.34 -19.40 4.59
CA ALA A 96 7.93 -19.58 4.34
C ALA A 96 7.02 -18.67 5.20
N GLU A 97 7.44 -18.20 6.37
CA GLU A 97 6.60 -17.30 7.19
C GLU A 97 6.45 -15.92 6.54
N ALA A 98 7.50 -15.40 5.90
CA ALA A 98 7.43 -14.12 5.18
C ALA A 98 6.58 -14.26 3.91
N VAL A 99 6.75 -15.34 3.15
CA VAL A 99 5.95 -15.66 1.95
C VAL A 99 4.50 -15.90 2.33
N ALA A 100 4.22 -16.67 3.39
CA ALA A 100 2.87 -16.92 3.87
C ALA A 100 2.19 -15.63 4.38
N LEU A 101 2.93 -14.76 5.06
CA LEU A 101 2.42 -13.45 5.48
C LEU A 101 2.05 -12.60 4.27
N GLU A 102 2.91 -12.57 3.25
CA GLU A 102 2.67 -11.79 2.03
C GLU A 102 1.47 -12.34 1.24
N GLN A 103 1.35 -13.66 1.09
CA GLN A 103 0.20 -14.31 0.46
C GLN A 103 -1.10 -14.06 1.23
N MET A 104 -1.08 -14.15 2.55
CA MET A 104 -2.22 -13.86 3.40
C MET A 104 -2.65 -12.39 3.27
N ILE A 105 -1.70 -11.47 3.19
CA ILE A 105 -1.98 -10.04 2.99
C ILE A 105 -2.51 -9.80 1.59
N ALA A 106 -1.93 -10.45 0.56
CA ALA A 106 -2.41 -10.39 -0.81
C ALA A 106 -3.86 -10.85 -0.93
N ALA A 107 -4.21 -11.99 -0.32
CA ALA A 107 -5.57 -12.52 -0.34
C ALA A 107 -6.56 -11.56 0.36
N ALA A 108 -6.18 -11.02 1.53
CA ALA A 108 -7.03 -10.07 2.25
C ALA A 108 -7.19 -8.73 1.50
N LEU A 109 -6.11 -8.23 0.89
CA LEU A 109 -6.16 -7.01 0.05
C LEU A 109 -7.03 -7.23 -1.18
N MET A 110 -6.93 -8.38 -1.82
CA MET A 110 -7.75 -8.72 -2.99
C MET A 110 -9.23 -8.70 -2.63
N GLN A 111 -9.60 -9.28 -1.50
CA GLN A 111 -10.98 -9.27 -1.03
C GLN A 111 -11.50 -7.85 -0.75
N ASP A 112 -10.72 -7.00 -0.07
CA ASP A 112 -11.09 -5.60 0.19
C ASP A 112 -11.17 -4.77 -1.11
N ILE A 113 -10.31 -5.03 -2.10
CA ILE A 113 -10.32 -4.38 -3.42
C ILE A 113 -11.55 -4.81 -4.22
N ILE A 114 -11.87 -6.10 -4.24
CA ILE A 114 -13.09 -6.62 -4.88
C ILE A 114 -14.34 -6.03 -4.22
N GLU A 115 -14.41 -6.01 -2.88
CA GLU A 115 -15.52 -5.40 -2.13
C GLU A 115 -15.72 -3.93 -2.53
N ALA A 116 -14.63 -3.17 -2.64
CA ALA A 116 -14.69 -1.76 -3.04
C ALA A 116 -15.14 -1.58 -4.50
N ALA A 117 -14.61 -2.39 -5.42
CA ALA A 117 -14.95 -2.33 -6.83
C ALA A 117 -16.41 -2.73 -7.07
N MET A 118 -16.87 -3.81 -6.41
CA MET A 118 -18.25 -4.28 -6.51
C MET A 118 -19.24 -3.22 -6.01
N ALA A 119 -19.03 -2.69 -4.80
CA ALA A 119 -19.92 -1.67 -4.24
C ALA A 119 -20.01 -0.40 -5.10
N ALA A 120 -18.90 -0.03 -5.75
CA ALA A 120 -18.87 1.13 -6.65
C ALA A 120 -19.45 0.82 -8.02
N GLY A 121 -19.29 -0.41 -8.52
CA GLY A 121 -19.86 -0.90 -9.76
C GLY A 121 -21.39 -1.03 -9.69
N GLU A 122 -21.92 -1.59 -8.60
CA GLU A 122 -23.36 -1.63 -8.31
C GLU A 122 -23.97 -0.22 -8.27
N ASP A 123 -23.38 0.71 -7.52
CA ASP A 123 -23.85 2.11 -7.46
C ASP A 123 -23.84 2.79 -8.85
N ALA A 124 -22.83 2.48 -9.67
CA ALA A 124 -22.75 3.00 -11.03
C ALA A 124 -23.80 2.35 -11.93
N TRP A 125 -23.97 1.03 -11.85
CA TRP A 125 -24.96 0.26 -12.61
C TRP A 125 -26.37 0.78 -12.35
N ASP A 126 -26.74 0.94 -11.08
CA ASP A 126 -28.05 1.41 -10.67
C ASP A 126 -28.36 2.85 -11.14
N SER A 127 -27.33 3.64 -11.44
CA SER A 127 -27.46 5.00 -11.94
C SER A 127 -27.62 5.09 -13.49
N LEU A 128 -27.34 4.03 -14.24
CA LEU A 128 -27.38 4.01 -15.70
C LEU A 128 -28.77 4.24 -16.30
N PRO A 129 -29.88 3.71 -15.73
CA PRO A 129 -31.22 4.00 -16.21
C PRO A 129 -31.57 5.50 -16.19
N ASP A 130 -31.07 6.24 -15.22
CA ASP A 130 -31.26 7.71 -15.12
C ASP A 130 -30.60 8.44 -16.30
N LEU A 131 -29.61 7.81 -16.94
CA LEU A 131 -28.91 8.29 -18.13
C LEU A 131 -29.53 7.77 -19.44
N GLY A 132 -30.67 7.08 -19.36
CA GLY A 132 -31.38 6.55 -20.52
C GLY A 132 -30.82 5.22 -21.07
N VAL A 133 -29.95 4.55 -20.34
CA VAL A 133 -29.37 3.24 -20.70
C VAL A 133 -30.33 2.13 -20.29
N LYS A 134 -30.76 1.30 -21.25
CA LYS A 134 -31.53 0.10 -20.95
C LYS A 134 -30.59 -0.99 -20.44
N LEU A 135 -30.83 -1.47 -19.24
CA LEU A 135 -30.01 -2.50 -18.61
C LEU A 135 -30.69 -3.86 -18.66
N VAL A 136 -29.89 -4.92 -18.85
CA VAL A 136 -30.33 -6.32 -18.71
C VAL A 136 -29.47 -6.96 -17.62
N GLY A 137 -30.11 -7.43 -16.53
CA GLY A 137 -29.45 -8.06 -15.40
C GLY A 137 -28.95 -7.07 -14.34
N SER A 138 -27.99 -7.51 -13.54
CA SER A 138 -27.39 -6.75 -12.44
C SER A 138 -25.86 -6.81 -12.54
N PHE A 139 -25.18 -5.78 -12.03
CA PHE A 139 -23.76 -5.86 -11.75
C PHE A 139 -23.55 -6.76 -10.53
N ASN A 140 -22.80 -7.84 -10.64
CA ASN A 140 -22.67 -8.84 -9.59
C ASN A 140 -21.23 -9.39 -9.48
N VAL A 141 -21.01 -10.27 -8.50
CA VAL A 141 -19.73 -10.91 -8.22
C VAL A 141 -19.17 -11.74 -9.39
N ASP A 142 -20.04 -12.21 -10.29
CA ASP A 142 -19.67 -12.99 -11.48
C ASP A 142 -19.20 -12.11 -12.63
N ASN A 143 -19.09 -10.79 -12.40
CA ASN A 143 -18.55 -9.85 -13.39
C ASN A 143 -17.15 -10.28 -13.82
N PRO A 144 -16.93 -10.58 -15.13
CA PRO A 144 -15.68 -11.17 -15.62
C PRO A 144 -14.48 -10.22 -15.54
N TYR A 145 -14.70 -8.95 -15.28
CA TYR A 145 -13.64 -7.93 -15.27
C TYR A 145 -13.12 -7.64 -13.87
N VAL A 146 -13.96 -7.70 -12.82
CA VAL A 146 -13.60 -7.25 -11.46
C VAL A 146 -12.52 -8.13 -10.83
N ALA A 147 -12.66 -9.44 -10.85
CA ALA A 147 -11.70 -10.33 -10.20
C ALA A 147 -10.31 -10.32 -10.86
N PRO A 148 -10.17 -10.39 -12.21
CA PRO A 148 -8.89 -10.27 -12.88
C PRO A 148 -8.20 -8.91 -12.63
N ALA A 149 -8.95 -7.80 -12.68
CA ALA A 149 -8.42 -6.46 -12.42
C ALA A 149 -7.92 -6.32 -10.97
N ALA A 150 -8.65 -6.86 -10.00
CA ALA A 150 -8.24 -6.88 -8.61
C ALA A 150 -6.97 -7.72 -8.40
N GLN A 151 -6.87 -8.89 -9.07
CA GLN A 151 -5.71 -9.77 -9.01
C GLN A 151 -4.44 -9.10 -9.55
N GLU A 152 -4.52 -8.50 -10.73
CA GLU A 152 -3.42 -7.75 -11.34
C GLU A 152 -2.98 -6.59 -10.43
N ARG A 153 -3.95 -5.86 -9.89
CA ARG A 153 -3.69 -4.71 -9.02
C ARG A 153 -3.00 -5.09 -7.73
N VAL A 154 -3.41 -6.17 -7.07
CA VAL A 154 -2.77 -6.66 -5.84
C VAL A 154 -1.34 -7.12 -6.13
N GLY A 155 -1.11 -7.85 -7.21
CA GLY A 155 0.23 -8.27 -7.62
C GLY A 155 1.17 -7.09 -7.83
N TRP A 156 0.71 -6.07 -8.55
CA TRP A 156 1.46 -4.83 -8.76
C TRP A 156 1.75 -4.10 -7.44
N LEU A 157 0.75 -3.94 -6.56
CA LEU A 157 0.88 -3.25 -5.29
C LEU A 157 1.93 -3.90 -4.39
N ILE A 158 1.86 -5.23 -4.25
CA ILE A 158 2.84 -5.99 -3.46
C ILE A 158 4.24 -5.78 -3.98
N GLN A 159 4.42 -5.85 -5.31
CA GLN A 159 5.73 -5.65 -5.93
C GLN A 159 6.25 -4.22 -5.69
N GLU A 160 5.41 -3.21 -5.83
CA GLU A 160 5.81 -1.81 -5.58
C GLU A 160 6.18 -1.56 -4.13
N VAL A 161 5.38 -2.08 -3.19
CA VAL A 161 5.66 -1.91 -1.76
C VAL A 161 6.93 -2.66 -1.36
N ARG A 162 7.17 -3.86 -1.93
CA ARG A 162 8.40 -4.64 -1.74
C ARG A 162 9.61 -3.86 -2.24
N ASN A 163 9.59 -3.41 -3.48
CA ASN A 163 10.69 -2.65 -4.09
C ASN A 163 11.01 -1.37 -3.29
N GLY A 164 9.99 -0.59 -2.97
CA GLY A 164 10.16 0.61 -2.17
C GLY A 164 10.66 0.34 -0.74
N THR A 165 10.32 -0.81 -0.16
CA THR A 165 10.81 -1.23 1.16
C THR A 165 12.27 -1.66 1.11
N ASN A 166 12.66 -2.41 0.08
CA ASN A 166 14.06 -2.85 -0.10
C ASN A 166 14.99 -1.65 -0.32
N LEU A 167 14.64 -0.74 -1.22
CA LEU A 167 15.41 0.48 -1.44
C LEU A 167 15.49 1.36 -0.18
N GLY A 168 14.37 1.51 0.55
CA GLY A 168 14.36 2.23 1.82
C GLY A 168 15.21 1.56 2.89
N LEU A 169 15.27 0.24 2.91
CA LEU A 169 16.09 -0.52 3.84
C LEU A 169 17.59 -0.34 3.55
N GLN A 170 18.00 -0.34 2.28
CA GLN A 170 19.38 -0.03 1.88
C GLN A 170 19.81 1.34 2.41
N GLU A 171 18.99 2.36 2.20
CA GLU A 171 19.23 3.72 2.71
C GLU A 171 19.26 3.78 4.26
N ALA A 172 18.39 3.01 4.92
CA ALA A 172 18.35 2.96 6.38
C ALA A 172 19.61 2.34 6.96
N VAL A 173 20.12 1.26 6.34
CA VAL A 173 21.36 0.58 6.76
C VAL A 173 22.56 1.49 6.51
N ALA A 174 22.67 2.09 5.31
CA ALA A 174 23.75 3.03 4.99
C ALA A 174 23.79 4.22 5.97
N GLY A 175 22.63 4.82 6.25
CA GLY A 175 22.52 5.91 7.24
C GLY A 175 22.84 5.47 8.67
N ALA A 176 22.49 4.24 9.05
CA ALA A 176 22.80 3.71 10.38
C ALA A 176 24.29 3.38 10.53
N ILE A 177 24.95 2.87 9.50
CA ILE A 177 26.42 2.66 9.48
C ILE A 177 27.10 4.00 9.70
N GLN A 178 26.76 5.02 8.94
CA GLN A 178 27.29 6.37 9.10
C GLN A 178 26.99 6.94 10.49
N GLY A 179 25.77 6.74 10.99
CA GLY A 179 25.33 7.19 12.31
C GLY A 179 26.01 6.47 13.47
N ALA A 180 26.32 5.17 13.33
CA ALA A 180 27.04 4.40 14.35
C ALA A 180 28.43 4.98 14.59
N TYR A 181 29.13 5.42 13.55
CA TYR A 181 30.46 6.04 13.66
C TYR A 181 30.38 7.49 14.13
N GLN A 182 29.49 8.31 13.58
CA GLN A 182 29.46 9.75 13.84
C GLN A 182 28.65 10.14 15.09
N GLN A 183 27.59 9.38 15.40
CA GLN A 183 26.61 9.73 16.43
C GLN A 183 26.74 8.88 17.70
N ARG A 184 27.79 8.08 17.81
CA ARG A 184 28.04 7.16 18.95
C ARG A 184 26.81 6.28 19.28
N MET A 185 26.04 5.93 18.28
CA MET A 185 24.90 5.04 18.40
C MET A 185 25.42 3.59 18.33
N GLY A 186 25.46 2.88 19.46
CA GLY A 186 25.92 1.50 19.48
C GLY A 186 25.05 0.59 18.60
N VAL A 187 25.52 -0.64 18.28
CA VAL A 187 24.85 -1.63 17.43
C VAL A 187 23.37 -1.82 17.79
N ARG A 188 23.04 -1.90 19.09
CA ARG A 188 21.63 -2.03 19.55
C ARG A 188 20.78 -0.83 19.18
N GLY A 189 21.32 0.39 19.27
CA GLY A 189 20.63 1.60 18.87
C GLY A 189 20.39 1.65 17.35
N ALA A 190 21.40 1.30 16.57
CA ALA A 190 21.31 1.17 15.11
C ALA A 190 20.27 0.11 14.71
N ALA A 191 20.30 -1.07 15.31
CA ALA A 191 19.34 -2.15 15.08
C ALA A 191 17.90 -1.68 15.34
N LYS A 192 17.66 -1.00 16.47
CA LYS A 192 16.36 -0.44 16.82
C LYS A 192 15.89 0.59 15.79
N ALA A 193 16.78 1.45 15.31
CA ALA A 193 16.48 2.46 14.29
C ALA A 193 16.14 1.80 12.94
N ILE A 194 16.97 0.89 12.44
CA ILE A 194 16.77 0.17 11.18
C ILE A 194 15.43 -0.57 11.17
N ARG A 195 15.14 -1.37 12.21
CA ARG A 195 13.87 -2.10 12.30
C ARG A 195 12.64 -1.20 12.24
N LYS A 196 12.73 0.02 12.76
CA LYS A 196 11.63 0.99 12.71
C LYS A 196 11.52 1.73 11.38
N MET A 197 12.57 1.70 10.56
CA MET A 197 12.57 2.27 9.21
C MET A 197 12.09 1.27 8.15
N VAL A 198 12.00 -0.02 8.48
CA VAL A 198 11.47 -1.05 7.56
C VAL A 198 10.08 -0.66 7.10
N GLY A 199 9.88 -0.70 5.79
CA GLY A 199 8.64 -0.27 5.17
C GLY A 199 8.60 1.21 4.81
N LEU A 200 9.63 2.02 5.11
CA LEU A 200 9.77 3.37 4.59
C LEU A 200 10.37 3.35 3.17
N ARG A 201 9.99 4.33 2.36
CA ARG A 201 10.62 4.60 1.06
C ARG A 201 11.93 5.37 1.25
N PRO A 202 12.85 5.39 0.26
CA PRO A 202 14.11 6.10 0.35
C PRO A 202 13.98 7.57 0.76
N ASP A 203 13.02 8.29 0.16
CA ASP A 203 12.74 9.69 0.49
C ASP A 203 12.34 9.91 1.95
N GLN A 204 11.57 8.98 2.51
CA GLN A 204 11.15 9.01 3.91
C GLN A 204 12.30 8.66 4.86
N VAL A 205 13.14 7.68 4.50
CA VAL A 205 14.35 7.32 5.24
C VAL A 205 15.32 8.50 5.27
N ASN A 206 15.59 9.13 4.12
CA ASN A 206 16.46 10.29 4.03
C ASN A 206 15.94 11.47 4.88
N ALA A 207 14.63 11.66 4.94
CA ALA A 207 14.05 12.68 5.83
C ALA A 207 14.22 12.32 7.31
N VAL A 208 14.16 11.03 7.70
CA VAL A 208 14.46 10.58 9.07
C VAL A 208 15.95 10.78 9.39
N ASN A 209 16.84 10.43 8.46
CA ASN A 209 18.29 10.61 8.63
C ASN A 209 18.68 12.08 8.79
N LYS A 210 18.04 12.99 8.03
CA LYS A 210 18.23 14.45 8.20
C LYS A 210 17.79 14.93 9.59
N ILE A 211 16.70 14.39 10.13
CA ILE A 211 16.24 14.68 11.49
C ILE A 211 17.24 14.14 12.50
N ALA A 212 17.74 12.91 12.32
CA ALA A 212 18.75 12.30 13.18
C ALA A 212 20.02 13.16 13.25
N GLY A 213 20.53 13.62 12.11
CA GLY A 213 21.69 14.51 12.04
C GLY A 213 21.47 15.82 12.81
N ARG A 214 20.31 16.46 12.65
CA ARG A 214 20.00 17.70 13.40
C ARG A 214 19.91 17.46 14.91
N LEU A 215 19.28 16.38 15.34
CA LEU A 215 19.18 16.03 16.76
C LEU A 215 20.56 15.71 17.35
N SER A 216 21.41 15.01 16.59
CA SER A 216 22.78 14.75 16.99
C SER A 216 23.61 16.04 17.14
N ALA A 217 23.48 16.99 16.21
CA ALA A 217 24.10 18.30 16.28
C ALA A 217 23.62 19.12 17.50
N GLN A 218 22.39 18.84 17.97
CA GLN A 218 21.84 19.42 19.22
C GLN A 218 22.29 18.67 20.48
N GLY A 219 23.21 17.70 20.37
CA GLY A 219 23.76 16.96 21.49
C GLY A 219 23.02 15.70 21.89
N LEU A 220 21.96 15.28 21.15
CA LEU A 220 21.32 13.99 21.39
C LEU A 220 22.20 12.86 20.86
N SER A 221 22.43 11.85 21.68
CA SER A 221 23.22 10.67 21.31
C SER A 221 22.65 9.37 21.92
N GLY A 222 23.19 8.24 21.51
CA GLY A 222 22.88 6.93 22.06
C GLY A 222 21.40 6.56 22.02
N GLU A 223 20.90 6.00 23.12
CA GLU A 223 19.52 5.49 23.22
C GLU A 223 18.44 6.59 23.06
N LYS A 224 18.74 7.82 23.52
CA LYS A 224 17.81 8.96 23.38
C LYS A 224 17.59 9.30 21.91
N LEU A 225 18.67 9.37 21.14
CA LEU A 225 18.63 9.62 19.71
C LEU A 225 17.89 8.47 18.98
N ALA A 226 18.25 7.21 19.25
CA ALA A 226 17.60 6.04 18.67
C ALA A 226 16.07 6.01 18.93
N SER A 227 15.65 6.39 20.13
CA SER A 227 14.22 6.46 20.49
C SER A 227 13.48 7.58 19.72
N ARG A 228 14.12 8.71 19.46
CA ARG A 228 13.54 9.80 18.66
C ARG A 228 13.42 9.41 17.19
N ILE A 229 14.45 8.78 16.61
CA ILE A 229 14.44 8.23 15.26
C ILE A 229 13.29 7.20 15.12
N ALA A 230 13.17 6.26 16.05
CA ALA A 230 12.11 5.25 16.05
C ALA A 230 10.71 5.87 16.07
N ARG A 231 10.48 6.93 16.83
CA ARG A 231 9.20 7.64 16.90
C ARG A 231 8.87 8.33 15.58
N GLU A 232 9.82 9.01 14.99
CA GLU A 232 9.63 9.70 13.70
C GLU A 232 9.38 8.70 12.56
N SER A 233 10.12 7.58 12.53
CA SER A 233 9.92 6.49 11.59
C SER A 233 8.52 5.90 11.69
N ALA A 234 8.05 5.63 12.91
CA ALA A 234 6.71 5.09 13.14
C ALA A 234 5.59 6.04 12.67
N LYS A 235 5.79 7.36 12.79
CA LYS A 235 4.86 8.37 12.26
C LYS A 235 4.78 8.31 10.73
N ARG A 236 5.93 8.26 10.07
CA ARG A 236 6.02 8.21 8.60
C ARG A 236 5.49 6.89 8.04
N LEU A 237 5.73 5.79 8.76
CA LEU A 237 5.23 4.49 8.37
C LEU A 237 3.69 4.43 8.40
N ARG A 238 3.07 4.98 9.45
CA ARG A 238 1.61 5.12 9.53
C ARG A 238 1.05 5.97 8.40
N TYR A 239 1.70 7.10 8.10
CA TYR A 239 1.31 7.94 6.98
C TYR A 239 1.40 7.20 5.65
N ARG A 240 2.50 6.43 5.40
CA ARG A 240 2.63 5.61 4.18
C ARG A 240 1.52 4.57 4.07
N ALA A 241 1.23 3.84 5.15
CA ALA A 241 0.17 2.84 5.17
C ALA A 241 -1.22 3.46 4.89
N ASP A 242 -1.50 4.64 5.43
CA ASP A 242 -2.73 5.39 5.18
C ASP A 242 -2.83 5.83 3.71
N MET A 243 -1.74 6.34 3.15
CA MET A 243 -1.69 6.74 1.73
C MET A 243 -1.89 5.55 0.79
N ILE A 244 -1.22 4.40 1.05
CA ILE A 244 -1.45 3.17 0.28
C ILE A 244 -2.94 2.80 0.34
N ALA A 245 -3.50 2.72 1.53
CA ALA A 245 -4.89 2.31 1.73
C ALA A 245 -5.88 3.21 0.98
N LYS A 246 -5.78 4.52 1.13
CA LYS A 246 -6.67 5.47 0.47
C LYS A 246 -6.53 5.44 -1.05
N THR A 247 -5.30 5.36 -1.55
CA THR A 247 -5.03 5.31 -2.98
C THR A 247 -5.60 4.03 -3.61
N GLU A 248 -5.38 2.87 -2.97
CA GLU A 248 -5.85 1.60 -3.51
C GLU A 248 -7.38 1.50 -3.45
N MET A 249 -8.02 1.97 -2.38
CA MET A 249 -9.48 2.00 -2.31
C MET A 249 -10.08 2.96 -3.34
N ALA A 250 -9.50 4.15 -3.54
CA ALA A 250 -9.95 5.07 -4.57
C ALA A 250 -9.83 4.49 -5.99
N ARG A 251 -8.74 3.76 -6.25
CA ARG A 251 -8.54 3.05 -7.54
C ARG A 251 -9.54 1.92 -7.73
N ALA A 252 -9.78 1.11 -6.69
CA ALA A 252 -10.76 0.03 -6.74
C ALA A 252 -12.18 0.56 -7.02
N VAL A 253 -12.57 1.64 -6.36
CA VAL A 253 -13.85 2.35 -6.62
C VAL A 253 -13.94 2.83 -8.07
N SER A 254 -12.87 3.43 -8.60
CA SER A 254 -12.84 3.93 -9.97
C SER A 254 -12.89 2.78 -10.99
N SER A 255 -12.17 1.67 -10.73
CA SER A 255 -12.19 0.48 -11.58
C SER A 255 -13.57 -0.15 -11.62
N GLY A 256 -14.21 -0.37 -10.47
CA GLY A 256 -15.54 -0.98 -10.42
C GLY A 256 -16.58 -0.20 -11.21
N ARG A 257 -16.55 1.14 -11.17
CA ARG A 257 -17.40 1.98 -12.01
C ARG A 257 -17.11 1.81 -13.50
N TYR A 258 -15.85 1.80 -13.87
CA TYR A 258 -15.45 1.59 -15.26
C TYR A 258 -15.92 0.22 -15.77
N ASP A 259 -15.75 -0.82 -14.97
CA ASP A 259 -16.16 -2.18 -15.30
C ASP A 259 -17.69 -2.30 -15.43
N SER A 260 -18.44 -1.56 -14.62
CA SER A 260 -19.90 -1.46 -14.74
C SER A 260 -20.32 -0.87 -16.08
N TYR A 261 -19.70 0.26 -16.50
CA TYR A 261 -20.00 0.85 -17.80
C TYR A 261 -19.58 -0.03 -18.97
N ARG A 262 -18.48 -0.75 -18.85
CA ARG A 262 -18.00 -1.70 -19.84
C ARG A 262 -18.98 -2.85 -20.00
N GLU A 263 -19.44 -3.42 -18.89
CA GLU A 263 -20.42 -4.51 -18.91
C GLU A 263 -21.77 -4.07 -19.49
N ALA A 264 -22.25 -2.87 -19.13
CA ALA A 264 -23.47 -2.31 -19.69
C ALA A 264 -23.37 -2.16 -21.21
N ARG A 265 -22.23 -1.72 -21.72
CA ARG A 265 -21.97 -1.61 -23.17
C ARG A 265 -21.96 -2.98 -23.86
N ASP A 266 -21.34 -3.98 -23.22
CA ASP A 266 -21.17 -5.32 -23.82
C ASP A 266 -22.47 -6.15 -23.77
N ARG A 267 -23.45 -5.76 -22.94
CA ARG A 267 -24.79 -6.38 -22.84
C ARG A 267 -25.89 -5.63 -23.61
N GLY A 268 -25.70 -4.39 -23.98
CA GLY A 268 -26.64 -3.52 -24.71
C GLY A 268 -26.41 -3.55 -26.18
#